data_c4c9db797ad9baabf50eb7d152cadac0
#
_entry.id   c4c9db797ad9baabf50eb7d152cadac0
#
_cell.length_a   1.000
_cell.length_b   1.000
_cell.length_c   1.000
_cell.angle_alpha   90.00
_cell.angle_beta   90.00
_cell.angle_gamma   90.00
#
_symmetry.space_group_name_H-M   'P 1'
#
loop_
_entity.id
_entity.type
_entity.pdbx_description
1 polymer ?
#
loop_
_entity_poly.entity_id
_entity_poly.type
_entity_poly.pdbx_seq_one_letter_code
_entity_poly.pdbx_strand_id
1 'polypeptide(L)'
;MEEILRVEHLSKCFRLSAKQQRLEKTHDKVRRAVDDVSFCAYRGEIFGLLGPNGAGKTTTMRMLATLLRPDSGDAVLDGASILTQQTEVRSKLAFLTGELKLEDCFTPDYLFNFFSDLHGIDPAVREARKRELFARFGIDAFAQTKLANLSQGMKQKVSIAVSIVHDPNVIIFDEPTNGLDVLTAKVVTDYLLELKRRGKTILISTHIFSLIEKVCDRVGVLIGGKMVLCDSLEAVCAGKSLEDRFFDLYAETAGAEQ
;
A
#
# COMPACT_ATOMS: atom_id res chain seq x y z
N MET A 1 3.63 -3.11 22.22
CA MET A 1 2.74 -3.06 21.06
C MET A 1 2.61 -4.48 20.51
N GLU A 2 1.42 -4.89 20.08
CA GLU A 2 1.17 -6.22 19.51
C GLU A 2 1.57 -6.22 18.04
N GLU A 3 2.45 -7.14 17.63
CA GLU A 3 2.88 -7.27 16.25
C GLU A 3 1.78 -7.93 15.41
N ILE A 4 1.42 -7.33 14.27
CA ILE A 4 0.43 -7.86 13.33
C ILE A 4 1.06 -8.28 12.00
N LEU A 5 2.19 -7.70 11.66
CA LEU A 5 2.99 -8.07 10.48
C LEU A 5 4.45 -8.22 10.87
N ARG A 6 5.03 -9.36 10.51
CA ARG A 6 6.48 -9.61 10.55
C ARG A 6 6.96 -9.99 9.17
N VAL A 7 7.95 -9.29 8.70
CA VAL A 7 8.61 -9.51 7.40
C VAL A 7 10.05 -9.95 7.67
N GLU A 8 10.46 -11.08 7.13
CA GLU A 8 11.76 -11.68 7.40
C GLU A 8 12.47 -12.04 6.09
N HIS A 9 13.57 -11.37 5.83
CA HIS A 9 14.51 -11.66 4.74
C HIS A 9 13.87 -11.73 3.33
N LEU A 10 12.84 -10.89 3.08
CA LEU A 10 12.17 -10.88 1.78
C LEU A 10 13.12 -10.42 0.67
N SER A 11 13.22 -11.22 -0.39
CA SER A 11 13.97 -10.88 -1.58
C SER A 11 13.19 -11.18 -2.85
N LYS A 12 13.41 -10.35 -3.90
CA LYS A 12 12.80 -10.54 -5.21
C LYS A 12 13.67 -10.03 -6.32
N CYS A 13 13.91 -10.90 -7.30
CA CYS A 13 14.63 -10.60 -8.53
C CYS A 13 13.71 -10.71 -9.75
N PHE A 14 13.95 -9.88 -10.74
CA PHE A 14 13.29 -9.94 -12.04
C PHE A 14 14.31 -10.09 -13.16
N ARG A 15 13.99 -10.94 -14.13
CA ARG A 15 14.76 -11.02 -15.38
C ARG A 15 14.44 -9.82 -16.26
N LEU A 16 15.47 -9.11 -16.71
CA LEU A 16 15.32 -7.99 -17.60
C LEU A 16 15.27 -8.47 -19.06
N SER A 17 14.26 -8.05 -19.79
CA SER A 17 14.21 -8.22 -21.24
C SER A 17 15.23 -7.33 -21.92
N ALA A 18 15.63 -7.64 -23.17
CA ALA A 18 16.54 -6.82 -23.94
C ALA A 18 16.06 -5.36 -24.11
N LYS A 19 14.74 -5.14 -24.15
CA LYS A 19 14.15 -3.80 -24.18
C LYS A 19 14.35 -3.05 -22.85
N GLN A 20 14.16 -3.73 -21.73
CA GLN A 20 14.37 -3.15 -20.38
C GLN A 20 15.84 -2.82 -20.14
N GLN A 21 16.77 -3.73 -20.52
CA GLN A 21 18.21 -3.48 -20.43
C GLN A 21 18.64 -2.22 -21.20
N ARG A 22 18.08 -2.00 -22.41
CA ARG A 22 18.32 -0.79 -23.19
C ARG A 22 17.77 0.47 -22.54
N LEU A 23 16.57 0.40 -21.97
CA LEU A 23 15.93 1.54 -21.27
C LEU A 23 16.66 1.91 -19.99
N GLU A 24 17.11 0.93 -19.23
CA GLU A 24 17.86 1.11 -17.97
C GLU A 24 19.36 1.32 -18.20
N LYS A 25 19.82 1.24 -19.45
CA LYS A 25 21.24 1.37 -19.87
C LYS A 25 22.16 0.44 -19.09
N THR A 26 21.71 -0.79 -18.82
CA THR A 26 22.46 -1.82 -18.10
C THR A 26 22.72 -3.04 -18.96
N HIS A 27 23.80 -3.76 -18.67
CA HIS A 27 24.10 -5.09 -19.22
C HIS A 27 23.60 -6.23 -18.34
N ASP A 28 23.06 -5.93 -17.17
CA ASP A 28 22.56 -6.91 -16.23
C ASP A 28 21.33 -7.63 -16.79
N LYS A 29 21.31 -8.95 -16.64
CA LYS A 29 20.17 -9.79 -17.02
C LYS A 29 19.14 -9.94 -15.92
N VAL A 30 19.51 -9.56 -14.70
CA VAL A 30 18.68 -9.71 -13.50
C VAL A 30 18.74 -8.41 -12.70
N ARG A 31 17.57 -7.91 -12.31
CA ARG A 31 17.42 -6.78 -11.39
C ARG A 31 16.92 -7.31 -10.06
N ARG A 32 17.66 -7.07 -8.99
CA ARG A 32 17.21 -7.33 -7.63
C ARG A 32 16.36 -6.15 -7.17
N ALA A 33 15.05 -6.35 -7.15
CA ALA A 33 14.09 -5.30 -6.82
C ALA A 33 13.86 -5.17 -5.32
N VAL A 34 14.03 -6.27 -4.57
CA VAL A 34 13.99 -6.33 -3.11
C VAL A 34 15.12 -7.23 -2.67
N ASP A 35 15.93 -6.77 -1.72
CA ASP A 35 17.16 -7.40 -1.28
C ASP A 35 17.20 -7.48 0.25
N ASP A 36 16.84 -8.64 0.78
CA ASP A 36 16.91 -8.97 2.21
C ASP A 36 16.15 -7.98 3.14
N VAL A 37 14.91 -7.64 2.75
CA VAL A 37 14.09 -6.69 3.49
C VAL A 37 13.42 -7.37 4.68
N SER A 38 13.64 -6.79 5.88
CA SER A 38 13.04 -7.23 7.15
C SER A 38 12.49 -6.03 7.92
N PHE A 39 11.26 -6.14 8.42
CA PHE A 39 10.62 -5.16 9.30
C PHE A 39 9.37 -5.74 9.97
N CYS A 40 8.84 -5.03 10.95
CA CYS A 40 7.56 -5.38 11.56
C CYS A 40 6.60 -4.18 11.57
N ALA A 41 5.28 -4.46 11.59
CA ALA A 41 4.26 -3.47 11.85
C ALA A 41 3.35 -3.93 13.00
N TYR A 42 2.85 -2.96 13.76
CA TYR A 42 2.09 -3.21 14.97
C TYR A 42 0.60 -2.89 14.77
N ARG A 43 -0.24 -3.55 15.57
CA ARG A 43 -1.68 -3.37 15.50
C ARG A 43 -2.09 -1.91 15.77
N GLY A 44 -2.90 -1.35 14.88
CA GLY A 44 -3.45 0.01 15.03
C GLY A 44 -2.49 1.14 14.64
N GLU A 45 -1.31 0.83 14.04
CA GLU A 45 -0.41 1.87 13.52
C GLU A 45 -0.59 2.13 12.03
N ILE A 46 -0.11 3.27 11.58
CA ILE A 46 0.18 3.53 10.16
C ILE A 46 1.69 3.43 9.95
N PHE A 47 2.11 2.41 9.21
CA PHE A 47 3.51 2.19 8.82
C PHE A 47 3.75 2.70 7.41
N GLY A 48 4.71 3.60 7.23
CA GLY A 48 5.11 4.17 5.95
C GLY A 48 6.32 3.46 5.36
N LEU A 49 6.26 3.02 4.10
CA LEU A 49 7.40 2.57 3.33
C LEU A 49 7.82 3.67 2.36
N LEU A 50 8.86 4.41 2.74
CA LEU A 50 9.39 5.56 2.02
C LEU A 50 10.54 5.16 1.10
N GLY A 51 10.63 5.75 -0.07
CA GLY A 51 11.77 5.57 -0.98
C GLY A 51 11.50 6.11 -2.37
N PRO A 52 12.52 6.27 -3.21
CA PRO A 52 12.38 6.75 -4.56
C PRO A 52 11.64 5.75 -5.47
N ASN A 53 11.29 6.17 -6.68
CA ASN A 53 10.75 5.26 -7.67
C ASN A 53 11.78 4.18 -8.01
N GLY A 54 11.32 2.93 -8.05
CA GLY A 54 12.20 1.78 -8.29
C GLY A 54 12.92 1.23 -7.05
N ALA A 55 12.73 1.82 -5.86
CA ALA A 55 13.34 1.32 -4.61
C ALA A 55 12.82 -0.03 -4.12
N GLY A 56 11.77 -0.59 -4.76
CA GLY A 56 11.21 -1.90 -4.36
C GLY A 56 9.91 -1.82 -3.55
N LYS A 57 9.40 -0.62 -3.23
CA LYS A 57 8.18 -0.42 -2.41
C LYS A 57 6.98 -1.24 -2.91
N THR A 58 6.54 -0.99 -4.16
CA THR A 58 5.42 -1.71 -4.79
C THR A 58 5.67 -3.21 -4.85
N THR A 59 6.91 -3.64 -5.11
CA THR A 59 7.27 -5.07 -5.14
C THR A 59 7.08 -5.70 -3.77
N THR A 60 7.56 -5.03 -2.70
CA THR A 60 7.37 -5.47 -1.32
C THR A 60 5.87 -5.54 -0.97
N MET A 61 5.10 -4.49 -1.25
CA MET A 61 3.66 -4.47 -0.98
C MET A 61 2.91 -5.59 -1.72
N ARG A 62 3.27 -5.87 -2.99
CA ARG A 62 2.67 -6.97 -3.77
C ARG A 62 3.03 -8.35 -3.22
N MET A 63 4.23 -8.53 -2.65
CA MET A 63 4.59 -9.79 -1.98
C MET A 63 3.74 -9.99 -0.72
N LEU A 64 3.61 -8.95 0.12
CA LEU A 64 2.75 -9.00 1.31
C LEU A 64 1.28 -9.28 0.97
N ALA A 65 0.80 -8.72 -0.14
CA ALA A 65 -0.55 -8.97 -0.64
C ALA A 65 -0.72 -10.34 -1.34
N THR A 66 0.30 -11.19 -1.33
CA THR A 66 0.31 -12.51 -2.02
C THR A 66 0.08 -12.45 -3.53
N LEU A 67 0.25 -11.29 -4.15
CA LEU A 67 0.15 -11.09 -5.60
C LEU A 67 1.45 -11.42 -6.33
N LEU A 68 2.55 -11.48 -5.59
CA LEU A 68 3.88 -11.81 -6.08
C LEU A 68 4.57 -12.73 -5.08
N ARG A 69 5.06 -13.88 -5.55
CA ARG A 69 5.81 -14.79 -4.69
C ARG A 69 7.23 -14.27 -4.50
N PRO A 70 7.74 -14.14 -3.27
CA PRO A 70 9.16 -13.84 -3.02
C PRO A 70 10.05 -14.98 -3.52
N ASP A 71 11.31 -14.67 -3.83
CA ASP A 71 12.31 -15.66 -4.19
C ASP A 71 12.96 -16.27 -2.94
N SER A 72 13.04 -15.50 -1.83
CA SER A 72 13.43 -15.97 -0.49
C SER A 72 12.76 -15.13 0.59
N GLY A 73 12.82 -15.61 1.83
CA GLY A 73 12.15 -15.02 2.97
C GLY A 73 10.67 -15.32 3.05
N ASP A 74 10.01 -14.88 4.12
CA ASP A 74 8.57 -14.99 4.33
C ASP A 74 8.05 -13.74 5.05
N ALA A 75 6.73 -13.61 5.11
CA ALA A 75 6.08 -12.68 6.00
C ALA A 75 4.86 -13.34 6.65
N VAL A 76 4.64 -13.02 7.92
CA VAL A 76 3.47 -13.45 8.68
C VAL A 76 2.58 -12.24 8.92
N LEU A 77 1.36 -12.27 8.41
CA LEU A 77 0.36 -11.24 8.53
C LEU A 77 -0.82 -11.75 9.34
N ASP A 78 -1.08 -11.13 10.49
CA ASP A 78 -2.15 -11.51 11.43
C ASP A 78 -2.19 -13.03 11.69
N GLY A 79 -0.99 -13.64 11.88
CA GLY A 79 -0.78 -15.05 12.16
C GLY A 79 -0.73 -15.97 10.93
N ALA A 80 -0.88 -15.46 9.70
CA ALA A 80 -0.87 -16.25 8.47
C ALA A 80 0.35 -15.95 7.58
N SER A 81 1.05 -17.00 7.11
CA SER A 81 2.20 -16.87 6.19
C SER A 81 1.75 -16.53 4.77
N ILE A 82 2.44 -15.57 4.14
CA ILE A 82 2.22 -15.21 2.74
C ILE A 82 2.61 -16.30 1.75
N LEU A 83 3.39 -17.29 2.18
CA LEU A 83 3.83 -18.40 1.34
C LEU A 83 2.89 -19.60 1.40
N THR A 84 2.39 -19.94 2.60
CA THR A 84 1.68 -21.20 2.85
C THR A 84 0.19 -21.02 3.14
N GLN A 85 -0.25 -19.81 3.57
CA GLN A 85 -1.62 -19.52 3.98
C GLN A 85 -2.22 -18.32 3.23
N GLN A 86 -1.96 -18.25 1.93
CA GLN A 86 -2.31 -17.08 1.08
C GLN A 86 -3.80 -16.73 1.11
N THR A 87 -4.68 -17.73 1.16
CA THR A 87 -6.14 -17.48 1.22
C THR A 87 -6.52 -16.82 2.54
N GLU A 88 -5.92 -17.23 3.64
CA GLU A 88 -6.13 -16.63 4.95
C GLU A 88 -5.57 -15.20 4.99
N VAL A 89 -4.38 -14.95 4.45
CA VAL A 89 -3.82 -13.60 4.31
C VAL A 89 -4.79 -12.70 3.56
N ARG A 90 -5.29 -13.13 2.39
CA ARG A 90 -6.22 -12.34 1.57
C ARG A 90 -7.57 -12.06 2.24
N SER A 91 -8.04 -12.90 3.15
CA SER A 91 -9.26 -12.64 3.89
C SER A 91 -9.10 -11.58 4.99
N LYS A 92 -7.86 -11.35 5.45
CA LYS A 92 -7.51 -10.39 6.52
C LYS A 92 -6.95 -9.07 5.99
N LEU A 93 -6.67 -8.99 4.68
CA LEU A 93 -5.96 -7.90 4.04
C LEU A 93 -6.78 -7.24 2.93
N ALA A 94 -6.79 -5.90 2.88
CA ALA A 94 -7.11 -5.16 1.67
C ALA A 94 -5.83 -4.64 1.01
N PHE A 95 -5.75 -4.75 -0.31
CA PHE A 95 -4.65 -4.19 -1.10
C PHE A 95 -5.18 -3.23 -2.15
N LEU A 96 -4.77 -1.98 -2.04
CA LEU A 96 -5.12 -0.93 -2.98
C LEU A 96 -3.86 -0.44 -3.70
N THR A 97 -3.94 -0.40 -5.03
CA THR A 97 -2.93 0.25 -5.87
C THR A 97 -3.53 1.49 -6.50
N GLY A 98 -2.70 2.48 -6.81
CA GLY A 98 -3.13 3.65 -7.59
C GLY A 98 -3.64 3.30 -9.00
N GLU A 99 -3.42 2.07 -9.45
CA GLU A 99 -3.80 1.54 -10.77
C GLU A 99 -4.87 0.43 -10.68
N LEU A 100 -5.71 0.40 -9.66
CA LEU A 100 -6.79 -0.60 -9.62
C LEU A 100 -7.70 -0.38 -10.84
N LYS A 101 -7.53 -1.22 -11.85
CA LYS A 101 -8.33 -1.20 -13.08
C LYS A 101 -9.67 -1.88 -12.81
N LEU A 102 -10.61 -1.09 -12.33
CA LEU A 102 -12.00 -1.50 -12.31
C LEU A 102 -12.54 -1.40 -13.75
N GLU A 103 -13.37 -2.36 -14.16
CA GLU A 103 -13.95 -2.38 -15.49
C GLU A 103 -14.87 -1.16 -15.71
N ASP A 104 -14.59 -0.41 -16.74
CA ASP A 104 -15.24 0.87 -17.06
C ASP A 104 -16.75 0.78 -17.32
N CYS A 105 -17.27 -0.40 -17.66
CA CYS A 105 -18.69 -0.62 -17.94
C CYS A 105 -19.57 -0.72 -16.69
N PHE A 106 -18.99 -0.95 -15.51
CA PHE A 106 -19.74 -1.12 -14.28
C PHE A 106 -19.98 0.21 -13.54
N THR A 107 -20.93 0.18 -12.61
CA THR A 107 -21.24 1.30 -11.72
C THR A 107 -20.64 1.06 -10.33
N PRO A 108 -20.40 2.10 -9.50
CA PRO A 108 -19.99 1.94 -8.12
C PRO A 108 -20.88 1.01 -7.29
N ASP A 109 -22.20 1.16 -7.44
CA ASP A 109 -23.18 0.32 -6.74
C ASP A 109 -23.04 -1.16 -7.11
N TYR A 110 -22.94 -1.44 -8.43
CA TYR A 110 -22.73 -2.81 -8.89
C TYR A 110 -21.43 -3.42 -8.34
N LEU A 111 -20.32 -2.69 -8.44
CA LEU A 111 -19.03 -3.17 -7.98
C LEU A 111 -19.01 -3.44 -6.46
N PHE A 112 -19.60 -2.52 -5.67
CA PHE A 112 -19.68 -2.72 -4.23
C PHE A 112 -20.47 -3.99 -3.87
N ASN A 113 -21.60 -4.20 -4.52
CA ASN A 113 -22.40 -5.41 -4.33
C ASN A 113 -21.65 -6.66 -4.77
N PHE A 114 -21.04 -6.64 -5.96
CA PHE A 114 -20.28 -7.76 -6.50
C PHE A 114 -19.14 -8.20 -5.58
N PHE A 115 -18.30 -7.27 -5.12
CA PHE A 115 -17.21 -7.61 -4.21
C PHE A 115 -17.71 -8.02 -2.83
N SER A 116 -18.82 -7.47 -2.36
CA SER A 116 -19.46 -7.91 -1.11
C SER A 116 -19.94 -9.36 -1.21
N ASP A 117 -20.56 -9.73 -2.32
CA ASP A 117 -21.02 -11.10 -2.58
C ASP A 117 -19.82 -12.06 -2.70
N LEU A 118 -18.75 -11.63 -3.37
CA LEU A 118 -17.51 -12.40 -3.51
C LEU A 118 -16.85 -12.71 -2.14
N HIS A 119 -16.97 -11.80 -1.18
CA HIS A 119 -16.50 -11.99 0.19
C HIS A 119 -17.54 -12.66 1.11
N GLY A 120 -18.71 -13.04 0.59
CA GLY A 120 -19.77 -13.70 1.36
C GLY A 120 -20.37 -12.81 2.46
N ILE A 121 -20.43 -11.49 2.25
CA ILE A 121 -20.92 -10.54 3.25
C ILE A 121 -22.45 -10.60 3.29
N ASP A 122 -22.99 -10.71 4.51
CA ASP A 122 -24.44 -10.66 4.72
C ASP A 122 -25.07 -9.42 4.09
N PRO A 123 -26.22 -9.54 3.39
CA PRO A 123 -26.86 -8.41 2.70
C PRO A 123 -27.18 -7.21 3.60
N ALA A 124 -27.57 -7.42 4.85
CA ALA A 124 -27.87 -6.34 5.79
C ALA A 124 -26.57 -5.59 6.20
N VAL A 125 -25.48 -6.34 6.42
CA VAL A 125 -24.14 -5.77 6.70
C VAL A 125 -23.64 -5.01 5.49
N ARG A 126 -23.78 -5.58 4.28
CA ARG A 126 -23.42 -4.93 3.02
C ARG A 126 -24.10 -3.57 2.86
N GLU A 127 -25.42 -3.52 3.02
CA GLU A 127 -26.18 -2.27 2.85
C GLU A 127 -25.80 -1.21 3.91
N ALA A 128 -25.50 -1.63 5.13
CA ALA A 128 -25.03 -0.71 6.17
C ALA A 128 -23.65 -0.13 5.82
N ARG A 129 -22.69 -0.98 5.42
CA ARG A 129 -21.35 -0.56 4.99
C ARG A 129 -21.37 0.29 3.73
N LYS A 130 -22.17 -0.10 2.74
CA LYS A 130 -22.33 0.68 1.50
C LYS A 130 -22.79 2.10 1.81
N ARG A 131 -23.83 2.24 2.62
CA ARG A 131 -24.35 3.56 3.01
C ARG A 131 -23.29 4.39 3.72
N GLU A 132 -22.57 3.79 4.66
CA GLU A 132 -21.48 4.49 5.36
C GLU A 132 -20.37 4.96 4.42
N LEU A 133 -19.83 4.06 3.59
CA LEU A 133 -18.69 4.36 2.72
C LEU A 133 -19.08 5.30 1.57
N PHE A 134 -20.28 5.12 1.00
CA PHE A 134 -20.75 5.99 -0.07
C PHE A 134 -20.98 7.41 0.42
N ALA A 135 -21.63 7.58 1.59
CA ALA A 135 -21.77 8.89 2.21
C ALA A 135 -20.40 9.50 2.55
N ARG A 136 -19.46 8.70 3.11
CA ARG A 136 -18.12 9.15 3.50
C ARG A 136 -17.31 9.71 2.32
N PHE A 137 -17.42 9.08 1.15
CA PHE A 137 -16.68 9.45 -0.06
C PHE A 137 -17.51 10.30 -1.05
N GLY A 138 -18.79 10.54 -0.75
CA GLY A 138 -19.71 11.23 -1.65
C GLY A 138 -20.02 10.43 -2.92
N ILE A 139 -19.98 9.10 -2.85
CA ILE A 139 -20.24 8.19 -3.98
C ILE A 139 -21.73 8.16 -4.31
N ASP A 140 -22.61 8.45 -3.35
CA ASP A 140 -24.06 8.48 -3.54
C ASP A 140 -24.48 9.32 -4.75
N ALA A 141 -23.80 10.44 -4.98
CA ALA A 141 -24.10 11.37 -6.09
C ALA A 141 -23.88 10.75 -7.48
N PHE A 142 -23.09 9.67 -7.59
CA PHE A 142 -22.75 9.01 -8.86
C PHE A 142 -22.77 7.49 -8.78
N ALA A 143 -23.45 6.92 -7.79
CA ALA A 143 -23.48 5.48 -7.53
C ALA A 143 -23.96 4.65 -8.73
N GLN A 144 -24.82 5.20 -9.58
CA GLN A 144 -25.36 4.57 -10.79
C GLN A 144 -24.67 5.03 -12.08
N THR A 145 -23.64 5.87 -11.99
CA THR A 145 -22.87 6.32 -13.15
C THR A 145 -21.78 5.30 -13.49
N LYS A 146 -21.63 4.93 -14.77
CA LYS A 146 -20.56 4.02 -15.21
C LYS A 146 -19.17 4.62 -14.91
N LEU A 147 -18.21 3.78 -14.52
CA LEU A 147 -16.84 4.20 -14.21
C LEU A 147 -16.18 4.94 -15.39
N ALA A 148 -16.49 4.57 -16.64
CA ALA A 148 -16.02 5.28 -17.83
C ALA A 148 -16.24 6.79 -17.78
N ASN A 149 -17.32 7.24 -17.13
CA ASN A 149 -17.75 8.63 -17.06
C ASN A 149 -17.30 9.34 -15.77
N LEU A 150 -16.52 8.66 -14.89
CA LEU A 150 -16.04 9.22 -13.64
C LEU A 150 -14.65 9.83 -13.81
N SER A 151 -14.39 10.90 -13.05
CA SER A 151 -13.04 11.45 -12.94
C SER A 151 -12.09 10.47 -12.21
N GLN A 152 -10.78 10.67 -12.35
CA GLN A 152 -9.76 9.86 -11.67
C GLN A 152 -9.98 9.84 -10.14
N GLY A 153 -10.24 10.99 -9.53
CA GLY A 153 -10.51 11.09 -8.10
C GLY A 153 -11.79 10.36 -7.68
N MET A 154 -12.86 10.38 -8.52
CA MET A 154 -14.07 9.62 -8.27
C MET A 154 -13.80 8.11 -8.37
N LYS A 155 -13.05 7.66 -9.38
CA LYS A 155 -12.64 6.25 -9.52
C LYS A 155 -11.82 5.80 -8.31
N GLN A 156 -10.91 6.64 -7.79
CA GLN A 156 -10.12 6.32 -6.61
C GLN A 156 -10.98 6.13 -5.36
N LYS A 157 -11.98 6.99 -5.14
CA LYS A 157 -12.93 6.85 -4.02
C LYS A 157 -13.70 5.53 -4.11
N VAL A 158 -14.16 5.16 -5.30
CA VAL A 158 -14.83 3.86 -5.54
C VAL A 158 -13.88 2.71 -5.26
N SER A 159 -12.65 2.78 -5.77
CA SER A 159 -11.61 1.77 -5.55
C SER A 159 -11.37 1.52 -4.06
N ILE A 160 -11.22 2.59 -3.27
CA ILE A 160 -11.07 2.48 -1.81
C ILE A 160 -12.29 1.80 -1.19
N ALA A 161 -13.50 2.28 -1.46
CA ALA A 161 -14.73 1.73 -0.88
C ALA A 161 -14.92 0.25 -1.19
N VAL A 162 -14.64 -0.17 -2.43
CA VAL A 162 -14.77 -1.56 -2.89
C VAL A 162 -13.72 -2.47 -2.26
N SER A 163 -12.49 -2.00 -2.09
CA SER A 163 -11.40 -2.82 -1.58
C SER A 163 -11.51 -3.17 -0.09
N ILE A 164 -12.31 -2.40 0.67
CA ILE A 164 -12.48 -2.60 2.12
C ILE A 164 -13.86 -3.13 2.50
N VAL A 165 -14.64 -3.63 1.54
CA VAL A 165 -16.01 -4.15 1.79
C VAL A 165 -16.04 -5.24 2.88
N HIS A 166 -14.98 -6.06 2.99
CA HIS A 166 -14.86 -7.15 3.95
C HIS A 166 -14.33 -6.73 5.33
N ASP A 167 -14.08 -5.43 5.55
CA ASP A 167 -13.62 -4.84 6.81
C ASP A 167 -12.31 -5.46 7.35
N PRO A 168 -11.24 -5.51 6.56
CA PRO A 168 -9.99 -6.17 6.91
C PRO A 168 -9.31 -5.52 8.12
N ASN A 169 -8.46 -6.29 8.82
CA ASN A 169 -7.64 -5.78 9.93
C ASN A 169 -6.41 -5.02 9.43
N VAL A 170 -5.88 -5.42 8.27
CA VAL A 170 -4.69 -4.82 7.64
C VAL A 170 -5.05 -4.26 6.28
N ILE A 171 -4.60 -3.05 5.99
CA ILE A 171 -4.86 -2.38 4.72
C ILE A 171 -3.52 -1.90 4.15
N ILE A 172 -3.21 -2.31 2.94
CA ILE A 172 -2.04 -1.86 2.20
C ILE A 172 -2.48 -0.88 1.12
N PHE A 173 -1.90 0.32 1.15
CA PHE A 173 -2.07 1.34 0.12
C PHE A 173 -0.73 1.59 -0.60
N ASP A 174 -0.67 1.25 -1.87
CA ASP A 174 0.48 1.55 -2.72
C ASP A 174 0.25 2.88 -3.44
N GLU A 175 0.99 3.93 -3.03
CA GLU A 175 0.89 5.32 -3.54
C GLU A 175 -0.54 5.92 -3.43
N PRO A 176 -1.14 6.03 -2.23
CA PRO A 176 -2.57 6.31 -2.04
C PRO A 176 -3.04 7.67 -2.57
N THR A 177 -2.15 8.65 -2.69
CA THR A 177 -2.49 10.02 -3.12
C THR A 177 -1.84 10.42 -4.44
N ASN A 178 -1.12 9.52 -5.09
CA ASN A 178 -0.43 9.80 -6.35
C ASN A 178 -1.43 10.12 -7.47
N GLY A 179 -1.21 11.23 -8.19
CA GLY A 179 -2.06 11.66 -9.30
C GLY A 179 -3.44 12.20 -8.88
N LEU A 180 -3.70 12.42 -7.59
CA LEU A 180 -4.94 13.00 -7.10
C LEU A 180 -4.83 14.52 -6.93
N ASP A 181 -5.94 15.20 -7.15
CA ASP A 181 -6.06 16.62 -6.75
C ASP A 181 -6.02 16.79 -5.22
N VAL A 182 -5.72 17.99 -4.77
CA VAL A 182 -5.52 18.32 -3.34
C VAL A 182 -6.74 17.96 -2.48
N LEU A 183 -7.96 18.16 -2.98
CA LEU A 183 -9.18 17.89 -2.22
C LEU A 183 -9.40 16.38 -2.06
N THR A 184 -9.22 15.63 -3.14
CA THR A 184 -9.33 14.17 -3.11
C THR A 184 -8.20 13.55 -2.25
N ALA A 185 -6.96 14.03 -2.37
CA ALA A 185 -5.84 13.58 -1.53
C ALA A 185 -6.12 13.82 -0.04
N LYS A 186 -6.74 14.98 0.30
CA LYS A 186 -7.16 15.25 1.68
C LYS A 186 -8.21 14.25 2.17
N VAL A 187 -9.23 13.94 1.37
CA VAL A 187 -10.27 12.96 1.73
C VAL A 187 -9.66 11.59 2.02
N VAL A 188 -8.72 11.14 1.18
CA VAL A 188 -7.99 9.88 1.38
C VAL A 188 -7.17 9.92 2.67
N THR A 189 -6.41 10.98 2.88
CA THR A 189 -5.57 11.15 4.09
C THR A 189 -6.40 11.15 5.37
N ASP A 190 -7.51 11.89 5.39
CA ASP A 190 -8.42 11.94 6.54
C ASP A 190 -9.03 10.55 6.82
N TYR A 191 -9.27 9.77 5.76
CA TYR A 191 -9.79 8.41 5.90
C TYR A 191 -8.75 7.42 6.45
N LEU A 192 -7.46 7.54 6.07
CA LEU A 192 -6.38 6.75 6.69
C LEU A 192 -6.34 6.95 8.22
N LEU A 193 -6.42 8.20 8.67
CA LEU A 193 -6.43 8.54 10.09
C LEU A 193 -7.70 8.03 10.80
N GLU A 194 -8.85 8.00 10.11
CA GLU A 194 -10.07 7.43 10.62
C GLU A 194 -9.97 5.90 10.79
N LEU A 195 -9.45 5.20 9.80
CA LEU A 195 -9.21 3.75 9.86
C LEU A 195 -8.27 3.39 11.02
N LYS A 196 -7.19 4.15 11.22
CA LYS A 196 -6.30 3.99 12.38
C LYS A 196 -7.06 4.15 13.70
N ARG A 197 -7.90 5.19 13.84
CA ARG A 197 -8.73 5.39 15.05
C ARG A 197 -9.72 4.24 15.31
N ARG A 198 -10.12 3.52 14.27
CA ARG A 198 -10.93 2.29 14.34
C ARG A 198 -10.11 1.04 14.68
N GLY A 199 -8.80 1.19 14.93
CA GLY A 199 -7.89 0.09 15.28
C GLY A 199 -7.36 -0.71 14.09
N LYS A 200 -7.57 -0.24 12.84
CA LYS A 200 -7.00 -0.88 11.65
C LYS A 200 -5.51 -0.58 11.57
N THR A 201 -4.74 -1.54 11.08
CA THR A 201 -3.33 -1.37 10.77
C THR A 201 -3.18 -1.04 9.29
N ILE A 202 -2.40 -0.01 8.98
CA ILE A 202 -2.29 0.49 7.62
C ILE A 202 -0.81 0.51 7.23
N LEU A 203 -0.49 -0.07 6.07
CA LEU A 203 0.80 0.09 5.42
C LEU A 203 0.62 0.99 4.21
N ILE A 204 1.41 2.04 4.11
CA ILE A 204 1.43 2.89 2.92
C ILE A 204 2.81 2.87 2.29
N SER A 205 2.88 2.78 0.96
CA SER A 205 4.09 3.09 0.21
C SER A 205 3.97 4.46 -0.42
N THR A 206 5.01 5.28 -0.34
CA THR A 206 5.01 6.58 -1.01
C THR A 206 6.42 7.14 -1.15
N HIS A 207 6.56 8.13 -2.03
CA HIS A 207 7.74 8.97 -2.15
C HIS A 207 7.47 10.42 -1.65
N ILE A 208 6.28 10.67 -1.07
CA ILE A 208 5.83 11.98 -0.60
C ILE A 208 6.10 12.10 0.90
N PHE A 209 7.14 12.87 1.28
CA PHE A 209 7.55 13.07 2.67
C PHE A 209 6.42 13.64 3.54
N SER A 210 5.75 14.67 3.08
CA SER A 210 4.67 15.33 3.82
C SER A 210 3.47 14.43 4.12
N LEU A 211 3.21 13.40 3.32
CA LEU A 211 2.21 12.40 3.63
C LEU A 211 2.66 11.53 4.80
N ILE A 212 3.91 11.02 4.76
CA ILE A 212 4.49 10.22 5.85
C ILE A 212 4.45 11.01 7.16
N GLU A 213 4.99 12.23 7.17
CA GLU A 213 5.02 13.09 8.36
C GLU A 213 3.64 13.36 8.96
N LYS A 214 2.62 13.40 8.11
CA LYS A 214 1.25 13.69 8.54
C LYS A 214 0.51 12.49 9.12
N VAL A 215 0.76 11.29 8.65
CA VAL A 215 -0.11 10.13 8.98
C VAL A 215 0.61 8.98 9.64
N CYS A 216 1.92 8.79 9.43
CA CYS A 216 2.64 7.61 9.89
C CYS A 216 3.12 7.72 11.33
N ASP A 217 3.10 6.60 12.04
CA ASP A 217 3.71 6.42 13.35
C ASP A 217 5.15 5.98 13.23
N ARG A 218 5.39 5.08 12.28
CA ARG A 218 6.69 4.49 11.99
C ARG A 218 6.94 4.52 10.49
N VAL A 219 8.22 4.54 10.11
CA VAL A 219 8.64 4.57 8.72
C VAL A 219 9.83 3.64 8.48
N GLY A 220 9.75 2.88 7.38
CA GLY A 220 10.87 2.17 6.81
C GLY A 220 11.37 2.91 5.57
N VAL A 221 12.67 3.19 5.49
CA VAL A 221 13.31 3.83 4.34
C VAL A 221 13.93 2.77 3.44
N LEU A 222 13.45 2.69 2.21
CA LEU A 222 13.88 1.71 1.20
C LEU A 222 14.71 2.41 0.12
N ILE A 223 15.96 1.99 -0.07
CA ILE A 223 16.87 2.51 -1.12
C ILE A 223 17.52 1.32 -1.82
N GLY A 224 17.50 1.30 -3.15
CA GLY A 224 18.13 0.23 -3.94
C GLY A 224 17.65 -1.19 -3.63
N GLY A 225 16.41 -1.36 -3.18
CA GLY A 225 15.85 -2.65 -2.77
C GLY A 225 16.14 -3.05 -1.33
N LYS A 226 16.90 -2.26 -0.56
CA LYS A 226 17.31 -2.56 0.83
C LYS A 226 16.61 -1.64 1.83
N MET A 227 16.25 -2.18 2.99
CA MET A 227 15.80 -1.40 4.13
C MET A 227 17.02 -0.78 4.84
N VAL A 228 17.20 0.54 4.66
CA VAL A 228 18.35 1.25 5.24
C VAL A 228 18.07 1.77 6.64
N LEU A 229 16.81 2.02 6.97
CA LEU A 229 16.38 2.45 8.29
C LEU A 229 14.92 2.07 8.52
N CYS A 230 14.56 1.69 9.75
CA CYS A 230 13.19 1.38 10.13
C CYS A 230 12.97 1.64 11.61
N ASP A 231 12.19 2.69 11.95
CA ASP A 231 11.90 3.07 13.33
C ASP A 231 10.64 3.94 13.44
N SER A 232 10.33 4.47 14.62
CA SER A 232 9.34 5.52 14.82
C SER A 232 9.69 6.74 13.96
N LEU A 233 8.70 7.47 13.50
CA LEU A 233 8.93 8.65 12.67
C LEU A 233 9.80 9.69 13.41
N GLU A 234 9.58 9.86 14.71
CA GLU A 234 10.36 10.75 15.55
C GLU A 234 11.85 10.34 15.62
N ALA A 235 12.13 9.05 15.81
CA ALA A 235 13.49 8.53 15.86
C ALA A 235 14.20 8.63 14.51
N VAL A 236 13.47 8.36 13.40
CA VAL A 236 14.02 8.49 12.05
C VAL A 236 14.40 9.93 11.75
N CYS A 237 13.55 10.91 12.08
CA CYS A 237 13.80 12.33 11.85
C CYS A 237 14.97 12.86 12.69
N ALA A 238 15.16 12.35 13.92
CA ALA A 238 16.26 12.74 14.82
C ALA A 238 16.43 14.27 14.94
N GLY A 239 15.31 15.03 14.94
CA GLY A 239 15.30 16.49 15.04
C GLY A 239 15.51 17.24 13.72
N LYS A 240 15.62 16.54 12.59
CA LYS A 240 15.62 17.10 11.23
C LYS A 240 14.25 16.90 10.57
N SER A 241 14.04 17.51 9.39
CA SER A 241 12.92 17.10 8.54
C SER A 241 13.13 15.67 8.02
N LEU A 242 12.02 14.95 7.71
CA LEU A 242 12.12 13.61 7.11
C LEU A 242 12.84 13.67 5.75
N GLU A 243 12.64 14.76 5.01
CA GLU A 243 13.28 14.99 3.72
C GLU A 243 14.79 15.10 3.86
N ASP A 244 15.31 15.96 4.77
CA ASP A 244 16.75 16.12 5.02
C ASP A 244 17.37 14.78 5.46
N ARG A 245 16.69 14.09 6.37
CA ARG A 245 17.18 12.79 6.86
C ARG A 245 17.23 11.73 5.76
N PHE A 246 16.24 11.73 4.87
CA PHE A 246 16.23 10.84 3.72
C PHE A 246 17.42 11.10 2.78
N PHE A 247 17.73 12.35 2.48
CA PHE A 247 18.87 12.69 1.62
C PHE A 247 20.21 12.36 2.27
N ASP A 248 20.36 12.52 3.59
CA ASP A 248 21.53 12.05 4.32
C ASP A 248 21.74 10.53 4.11
N LEU A 249 20.70 9.73 4.35
CA LEU A 249 20.73 8.27 4.16
C LEU A 249 21.01 7.87 2.71
N TYR A 250 20.44 8.61 1.75
CA TYR A 250 20.66 8.36 0.33
C TYR A 250 22.12 8.61 -0.06
N ALA A 251 22.72 9.69 0.44
CA ALA A 251 24.14 10.01 0.20
C ALA A 251 25.07 8.96 0.86
N GLU A 252 24.77 8.53 2.08
CA GLU A 252 25.53 7.47 2.78
C GLU A 252 25.52 6.16 1.98
N THR A 253 24.32 5.78 1.43
CA THR A 253 24.16 4.54 0.66
C THR A 253 24.87 4.62 -0.70
N ALA A 254 24.75 5.76 -1.41
CA ALA A 254 25.40 5.96 -2.70
C ALA A 254 26.95 6.06 -2.58
N GLY A 255 27.46 6.56 -1.45
CA GLY A 255 28.89 6.59 -1.16
C GLY A 255 29.51 5.22 -0.82
N ALA A 256 28.68 4.28 -0.36
CA ALA A 256 29.12 2.91 -0.03
C ALA A 256 29.20 1.97 -1.25
N GLU A 257 28.62 2.36 -2.40
CA GLU A 257 28.62 1.59 -3.66
C GLU A 257 29.74 2.00 -4.63
N GLN A 258 30.59 3.01 -4.27
CA GLN A 258 31.80 3.42 -5.00
C GLN A 258 33.04 2.80 -4.37
#